data_6abd5f07356aeeb59c9afc2b26f90fc8
#
_entry.id   6abd5f07356aeeb59c9afc2b26f90fc8
#
_cell.length_a   1.000
_cell.length_b   1.000
_cell.length_c   1.000
_cell.angle_alpha   90.00
_cell.angle_beta   90.00
_cell.angle_gamma   90.00
#
_symmetry.space_group_name_H-M   'P 1'
#
loop_
_entity.id
_entity.type
_entity.pdbx_description
1 polymer ?
#
loop_
_entity_poly.entity_id
_entity_poly.type
_entity_poly.pdbx_seq_one_letter_code
_entity_poly.pdbx_strand_id
1 'polypeptide(L)'
;MRLLIIGGSGFLGAELARRAVAASHETSATRTTRPPDTRRDVPAGISWHTLDLRDPARPSEVLARVAPSVVVNVSSGGADWAVTAEGGVRVAQAVAERGCRLVHVSSDAVFSGDDGPYDETRLPDPVTPYGAAKAAAETGVRLLAPDTVVVRTSLIIGDGRAPSVHERHVHELVAGDRDGVLFTDVVRCPVHVTDLAAALLELAASEAVGVRHVAGPDALTRHELGVLVARRDGLDPTRLPAGRQADGARRGALDVRLDSRVTRRDLHTRLRGAREFLTEPRV
;
A
#
# COMPACT_ATOMS: atom_id res chain seq x y z
N MET A 1 -5.17 19.65 8.81
CA MET A 1 -6.40 18.82 8.72
C MET A 1 -6.46 17.84 9.89
N ARG A 2 -7.68 17.43 10.28
CA ARG A 2 -7.90 16.40 11.28
C ARG A 2 -7.98 15.05 10.56
N LEU A 3 -6.91 14.26 10.67
CA LEU A 3 -6.65 13.06 9.87
C LEU A 3 -6.88 11.79 10.71
N LEU A 4 -7.62 10.82 10.15
CA LEU A 4 -7.71 9.47 10.68
C LEU A 4 -7.03 8.48 9.72
N ILE A 5 -6.02 7.76 10.21
CA ILE A 5 -5.32 6.72 9.45
C ILE A 5 -5.80 5.35 9.92
N ILE A 6 -6.56 4.64 9.08
CA ILE A 6 -6.99 3.27 9.35
C ILE A 6 -5.90 2.31 8.88
N GLY A 7 -5.40 1.47 9.81
CA GLY A 7 -4.23 0.62 9.59
C GLY A 7 -2.90 1.31 9.95
N GLY A 8 -2.94 2.30 10.86
CA GLY A 8 -1.79 3.10 11.25
C GLY A 8 -0.60 2.33 11.85
N SER A 9 -0.83 1.15 12.45
CA SER A 9 0.26 0.30 12.98
C SER A 9 0.96 -0.54 11.91
N GLY A 10 0.48 -0.52 10.66
CA GLY A 10 1.09 -1.22 9.53
C GLY A 10 2.32 -0.50 8.97
N PHE A 11 3.00 -1.15 8.01
CA PHE A 11 4.21 -0.62 7.38
C PHE A 11 4.03 0.77 6.76
N LEU A 12 3.05 0.92 5.86
CA LEU A 12 2.70 2.20 5.24
C LEU A 12 2.05 3.16 6.23
N GLY A 13 1.15 2.65 7.10
CA GLY A 13 0.42 3.47 8.05
C GLY A 13 1.31 4.19 9.05
N ALA A 14 2.38 3.55 9.52
CA ALA A 14 3.35 4.15 10.44
C ALA A 14 4.12 5.30 9.78
N GLU A 15 4.57 5.14 8.53
CA GLU A 15 5.25 6.21 7.79
C GLU A 15 4.28 7.38 7.48
N LEU A 16 3.05 7.05 7.10
CA LEU A 16 2.01 8.06 6.87
C LEU A 16 1.73 8.87 8.14
N ALA A 17 1.59 8.21 9.31
CA ALA A 17 1.37 8.86 10.58
C ALA A 17 2.55 9.75 10.97
N ARG A 18 3.78 9.29 10.79
CA ARG A 18 5.00 10.07 11.04
C ARG A 18 5.03 11.35 10.20
N ARG A 19 4.73 11.25 8.90
CA ARG A 19 4.69 12.42 8.00
C ARG A 19 3.54 13.36 8.32
N ALA A 20 2.37 12.83 8.68
CA ALA A 20 1.22 13.64 9.05
C ALA A 20 1.52 14.51 10.28
N VAL A 21 2.15 13.93 11.31
CA VAL A 21 2.58 14.68 12.51
C VAL A 21 3.64 15.72 12.15
N ALA A 22 4.65 15.36 11.34
CA ALA A 22 5.70 16.28 10.89
C ALA A 22 5.13 17.47 10.08
N ALA A 23 4.02 17.26 9.37
CA ALA A 23 3.28 18.31 8.66
C ALA A 23 2.24 19.03 9.56
N SER A 24 2.31 18.86 10.89
CA SER A 24 1.43 19.50 11.86
C SER A 24 -0.06 19.19 11.67
N HIS A 25 -0.39 17.97 11.18
CA HIS A 25 -1.77 17.52 11.14
C HIS A 25 -2.18 16.94 12.50
N GLU A 26 -3.42 17.23 12.92
CA GLU A 26 -4.04 16.56 14.06
C GLU A 26 -4.27 15.09 13.64
N THR A 27 -3.45 14.17 14.17
CA THR A 27 -3.36 12.81 13.67
C THR A 27 -3.92 11.79 14.65
N SER A 28 -4.94 11.07 14.21
CA SER A 28 -5.44 9.84 14.83
C SER A 28 -5.09 8.64 13.97
N ALA A 29 -4.79 7.50 14.59
CA ALA A 29 -4.47 6.27 13.89
C ALA A 29 -5.14 5.06 14.54
N THR A 30 -5.42 4.02 13.73
CA THR A 30 -6.00 2.80 14.26
C THR A 30 -5.01 1.65 14.28
N ARG A 31 -5.24 0.75 15.22
CA ARG A 31 -4.61 -0.56 15.34
C ARG A 31 -5.66 -1.61 15.69
N THR A 32 -5.41 -2.87 15.38
CA THR A 32 -6.16 -3.99 15.95
C THR A 32 -5.64 -4.26 17.37
N THR A 33 -5.21 -5.46 17.70
CA THR A 33 -4.56 -5.80 18.97
C THR A 33 -3.05 -5.59 18.96
N ARG A 34 -2.44 -5.46 17.77
CA ARG A 34 -1.00 -5.31 17.61
C ARG A 34 -0.59 -3.88 18.00
N PRO A 35 0.33 -3.70 18.96
CA PRO A 35 0.93 -2.41 19.22
C PRO A 35 1.69 -1.92 17.96
N PRO A 36 1.93 -0.61 17.81
CA PRO A 36 2.82 -0.08 16.78
C PRO A 36 4.16 -0.84 16.81
N ASP A 37 4.74 -1.06 15.63
CA ASP A 37 6.08 -1.67 15.56
C ASP A 37 7.07 -0.72 16.22
N THR A 38 7.59 -1.12 17.38
CA THR A 38 8.55 -0.33 18.19
C THR A 38 9.89 -0.11 17.48
N ARG A 39 10.17 -0.85 16.39
CA ARG A 39 11.34 -0.61 15.53
C ARG A 39 11.19 0.63 14.65
N ARG A 40 9.98 1.19 14.59
CA ARG A 40 9.70 2.46 13.94
C ARG A 40 9.41 3.47 15.03
N ASP A 41 10.17 4.55 15.04
CA ASP A 41 9.88 5.70 15.89
C ASP A 41 8.48 6.23 15.54
N VAL A 42 7.49 5.77 16.29
CA VAL A 42 6.13 6.31 16.19
C VAL A 42 6.16 7.65 16.94
N PRO A 43 5.95 8.77 16.25
CA PRO A 43 6.07 10.08 16.90
C PRO A 43 5.05 10.23 18.03
N ALA A 44 5.45 10.94 19.07
CA ALA A 44 4.51 11.46 20.07
C ALA A 44 3.45 12.32 19.37
N GLY A 45 2.24 12.37 19.92
CA GLY A 45 1.15 13.22 19.39
C GLY A 45 0.17 12.49 18.48
N ILE A 46 0.26 11.17 18.34
CA ILE A 46 -0.75 10.37 17.66
C ILE A 46 -1.78 9.82 18.66
N SER A 47 -3.06 10.08 18.40
CA SER A 47 -4.17 9.49 19.16
C SER A 47 -4.50 8.10 18.61
N TRP A 48 -4.28 7.05 19.42
CA TRP A 48 -4.50 5.67 18.98
C TRP A 48 -5.88 5.15 19.34
N HIS A 49 -6.53 4.50 18.38
CA HIS A 49 -7.84 3.86 18.53
C HIS A 49 -7.77 2.38 18.14
N THR A 50 -8.49 1.53 18.89
CA THR A 50 -8.64 0.13 18.52
C THR A 50 -9.77 -0.01 17.49
N LEU A 51 -9.47 -0.66 16.35
CA LEU A 51 -10.41 -0.92 15.27
C LEU A 51 -10.14 -2.29 14.64
N ASP A 52 -11.07 -3.22 14.81
CA ASP A 52 -11.15 -4.44 14.01
C ASP A 52 -12.22 -4.23 12.93
N LEU A 53 -11.82 -4.29 11.67
CA LEU A 53 -12.71 -4.10 10.52
C LEU A 53 -13.67 -5.29 10.30
N ARG A 54 -13.51 -6.40 11.02
CA ARG A 54 -14.49 -7.50 11.04
C ARG A 54 -15.75 -7.12 11.78
N ASP A 55 -15.64 -6.24 12.78
CA ASP A 55 -16.79 -5.71 13.52
C ASP A 55 -17.46 -4.59 12.71
N PRO A 56 -18.71 -4.77 12.24
CA PRO A 56 -19.38 -3.83 11.35
C PRO A 56 -19.69 -2.47 12.00
N ALA A 57 -19.83 -2.39 13.32
CA ALA A 57 -20.17 -1.15 14.03
C ALA A 57 -18.94 -0.26 14.27
N ARG A 58 -17.76 -0.87 14.40
CA ARG A 58 -16.54 -0.16 14.85
C ARG A 58 -16.07 0.98 13.96
N PRO A 59 -16.14 0.91 12.61
CA PRO A 59 -15.77 2.06 11.78
C PRO A 59 -16.58 3.31 12.12
N SER A 60 -17.91 3.22 12.19
CA SER A 60 -18.80 4.35 12.52
C SER A 60 -18.55 4.89 13.93
N GLU A 61 -18.30 4.01 14.92
CA GLU A 61 -17.98 4.42 16.30
C GLU A 61 -16.64 5.21 16.37
N VAL A 62 -15.60 4.72 15.70
CA VAL A 62 -14.29 5.39 15.69
C VAL A 62 -14.38 6.73 14.96
N LEU A 63 -15.04 6.79 13.81
CA LEU A 63 -15.25 8.03 13.07
C LEU A 63 -16.08 9.04 13.89
N ALA A 64 -17.09 8.56 14.66
CA ALA A 64 -17.86 9.42 15.57
C ALA A 64 -17.00 10.07 16.63
N ARG A 65 -16.11 9.30 17.23
CA ARG A 65 -15.22 9.75 18.32
C ARG A 65 -14.14 10.72 17.83
N VAL A 66 -13.53 10.41 16.69
CA VAL A 66 -12.43 11.19 16.12
C VAL A 66 -12.95 12.43 15.38
N ALA A 67 -14.13 12.33 14.76
CA ALA A 67 -14.72 13.36 13.89
C ALA A 67 -13.71 13.89 12.86
N PRO A 68 -13.06 13.03 12.06
CA PRO A 68 -12.02 13.44 11.13
C PRO A 68 -12.58 14.28 9.98
N SER A 69 -11.76 15.18 9.43
CA SER A 69 -12.06 15.82 8.14
C SER A 69 -11.67 14.93 6.96
N VAL A 70 -10.66 14.09 7.17
CA VAL A 70 -10.14 13.16 6.14
C VAL A 70 -9.82 11.81 6.77
N VAL A 71 -10.19 10.74 6.08
CA VAL A 71 -9.81 9.36 6.40
C VAL A 71 -8.87 8.84 5.31
N VAL A 72 -7.73 8.27 5.71
CA VAL A 72 -6.84 7.52 4.81
C VAL A 72 -6.86 6.06 5.25
N ASN A 73 -7.47 5.20 4.44
CA ASN A 73 -7.55 3.77 4.71
C ASN A 73 -6.41 3.01 4.02
N VAL A 74 -5.40 2.63 4.78
CA VAL A 74 -4.25 1.82 4.35
C VAL A 74 -4.30 0.39 4.92
N SER A 75 -5.46 -0.01 5.48
CA SER A 75 -5.63 -1.34 6.06
C SER A 75 -5.62 -2.44 5.00
N SER A 76 -5.14 -3.61 5.39
CA SER A 76 -5.20 -4.82 4.58
C SER A 76 -5.15 -6.05 5.47
N GLY A 77 -6.03 -6.99 5.23
CA GLY A 77 -6.02 -8.33 5.81
C GLY A 77 -5.46 -9.39 4.85
N GLY A 78 -4.79 -8.98 3.77
CA GLY A 78 -4.43 -9.92 2.71
C GLY A 78 -5.67 -10.53 2.07
N ALA A 79 -5.73 -11.86 1.97
CA ALA A 79 -6.88 -12.59 1.43
C ALA A 79 -8.07 -12.70 2.40
N ASP A 80 -7.98 -12.15 3.61
CA ASP A 80 -9.11 -12.09 4.55
C ASP A 80 -10.18 -11.14 3.99
N TRP A 81 -11.27 -11.71 3.51
CA TRP A 81 -12.37 -11.01 2.84
C TRP A 81 -13.06 -10.01 3.78
N ALA A 82 -13.30 -10.42 5.04
CA ALA A 82 -14.00 -9.58 6.01
C ALA A 82 -13.22 -8.29 6.34
N VAL A 83 -11.87 -8.34 6.31
CA VAL A 83 -11.02 -7.19 6.54
C VAL A 83 -10.79 -6.39 5.25
N THR A 84 -10.45 -7.08 4.15
CA THR A 84 -9.96 -6.41 2.93
C THR A 84 -11.10 -5.91 2.04
N ALA A 85 -12.15 -6.70 1.84
CA ALA A 85 -13.30 -6.32 1.04
C ALA A 85 -14.36 -5.59 1.89
N GLU A 86 -15.01 -6.31 2.79
CA GLU A 86 -16.11 -5.77 3.60
C GLU A 86 -15.65 -4.62 4.50
N GLY A 87 -14.47 -4.74 5.11
CA GLY A 87 -13.89 -3.68 5.94
C GLY A 87 -13.70 -2.36 5.19
N GLY A 88 -13.24 -2.42 3.93
CA GLY A 88 -13.15 -1.26 3.06
C GLY A 88 -14.51 -0.61 2.79
N VAL A 89 -15.53 -1.43 2.52
CA VAL A 89 -16.91 -0.99 2.29
C VAL A 89 -17.51 -0.34 3.54
N ARG A 90 -17.34 -0.95 4.73
CA ARG A 90 -17.80 -0.40 6.02
C ARG A 90 -17.16 0.96 6.33
N VAL A 91 -15.87 1.13 6.01
CA VAL A 91 -15.19 2.42 6.15
C VAL A 91 -15.81 3.46 5.22
N ALA A 92 -16.08 3.11 3.96
CA ALA A 92 -16.71 4.03 3.00
C ALA A 92 -18.13 4.43 3.44
N GLN A 93 -18.91 3.48 3.96
CA GLN A 93 -20.23 3.77 4.52
C GLN A 93 -20.13 4.77 5.69
N ALA A 94 -19.25 4.52 6.66
CA ALA A 94 -19.06 5.41 7.81
C ALA A 94 -18.57 6.82 7.41
N VAL A 95 -17.76 6.90 6.33
CA VAL A 95 -17.30 8.16 5.75
C VAL A 95 -18.45 8.91 5.09
N ALA A 96 -19.27 8.22 4.29
CA ALA A 96 -20.43 8.80 3.60
C ALA A 96 -21.46 9.36 4.59
N GLU A 97 -21.76 8.63 5.67
CA GLU A 97 -22.67 9.05 6.76
C GLU A 97 -22.21 10.35 7.45
N ARG A 98 -20.91 10.66 7.39
CA ARG A 98 -20.33 11.84 8.07
C ARG A 98 -19.90 12.95 7.14
N GLY A 99 -19.96 12.72 5.83
CA GLY A 99 -19.54 13.70 4.83
C GLY A 99 -18.06 14.07 4.90
N CYS A 100 -17.19 13.17 5.38
CA CYS A 100 -15.76 13.40 5.39
C CYS A 100 -15.09 12.79 4.15
N ARG A 101 -13.90 13.27 3.81
CA ARG A 101 -13.14 12.82 2.65
C ARG A 101 -12.51 11.45 2.89
N LEU A 102 -12.44 10.60 1.85
CA LEU A 102 -11.78 9.28 1.90
C LEU A 102 -10.67 9.17 0.84
N VAL A 103 -9.51 8.71 1.28
CA VAL A 103 -8.46 8.13 0.41
C VAL A 103 -8.35 6.65 0.75
N HIS A 104 -8.67 5.77 -0.20
CA HIS A 104 -8.67 4.31 -0.02
C HIS A 104 -7.53 3.67 -0.80
N VAL A 105 -6.60 3.01 -0.10
CA VAL A 105 -5.47 2.35 -0.75
C VAL A 105 -5.85 0.96 -1.22
N SER A 106 -5.76 0.77 -2.53
CA SER A 106 -5.92 -0.49 -3.25
C SER A 106 -4.55 -1.06 -3.67
N SER A 107 -4.52 -1.94 -4.65
CA SER A 107 -3.32 -2.68 -5.06
C SER A 107 -3.31 -2.94 -6.56
N ASP A 108 -2.13 -3.12 -7.14
CA ASP A 108 -1.91 -3.66 -8.48
C ASP A 108 -2.42 -5.11 -8.64
N ALA A 109 -2.61 -5.83 -7.52
CA ALA A 109 -3.17 -7.18 -7.53
C ALA A 109 -4.62 -7.26 -8.03
N VAL A 110 -5.29 -6.12 -8.27
CA VAL A 110 -6.61 -6.07 -8.92
C VAL A 110 -6.56 -6.42 -10.40
N PHE A 111 -5.37 -6.59 -10.98
CA PHE A 111 -5.17 -6.91 -12.39
C PHE A 111 -4.67 -8.33 -12.63
N SER A 112 -5.05 -8.91 -13.77
CA SER A 112 -4.66 -10.26 -14.20
C SER A 112 -3.18 -10.37 -14.57
N GLY A 113 -2.59 -9.30 -15.12
CA GLY A 113 -1.22 -9.31 -15.64
C GLY A 113 -1.10 -9.78 -17.09
N ASP A 114 -2.21 -9.87 -17.84
CA ASP A 114 -2.23 -10.36 -19.22
C ASP A 114 -2.09 -9.22 -20.26
N ASP A 115 -2.58 -8.02 -19.94
CA ASP A 115 -2.76 -6.89 -20.88
C ASP A 115 -2.05 -5.59 -20.46
N GLY A 116 -0.95 -5.66 -19.70
CA GLY A 116 -0.23 -4.45 -19.25
C GLY A 116 0.40 -3.62 -20.39
N PRO A 117 0.71 -2.35 -20.16
CA PRO A 117 0.54 -1.57 -18.93
C PRO A 117 -0.90 -1.15 -18.65
N TYR A 118 -1.23 -1.02 -17.37
CA TYR A 118 -2.58 -0.66 -16.90
C TYR A 118 -2.62 0.82 -16.52
N ASP A 119 -3.51 1.59 -17.13
CA ASP A 119 -3.82 2.96 -16.72
C ASP A 119 -5.00 3.00 -15.72
N GLU A 120 -5.33 4.19 -15.23
CA GLU A 120 -6.36 4.39 -14.21
C GLU A 120 -7.79 4.05 -14.70
N THR A 121 -8.01 3.95 -16.02
CA THR A 121 -9.33 3.65 -16.61
C THR A 121 -9.62 2.15 -16.67
N ARG A 122 -8.60 1.30 -16.57
CA ARG A 122 -8.73 -0.15 -16.66
C ARG A 122 -9.55 -0.70 -15.49
N LEU A 123 -10.52 -1.54 -15.83
CA LEU A 123 -11.34 -2.25 -14.83
C LEU A 123 -10.54 -3.38 -14.19
N PRO A 124 -10.77 -3.66 -12.90
CA PRO A 124 -10.19 -4.82 -12.23
C PRO A 124 -10.59 -6.15 -12.88
N ASP A 125 -9.62 -7.05 -13.01
CA ASP A 125 -9.76 -8.42 -13.52
C ASP A 125 -8.88 -9.41 -12.72
N PRO A 126 -9.01 -9.45 -11.38
CA PRO A 126 -8.07 -10.13 -10.49
C PRO A 126 -8.04 -11.64 -10.68
N VAL A 127 -6.85 -12.23 -10.54
CA VAL A 127 -6.62 -13.70 -10.61
C VAL A 127 -6.23 -14.30 -9.25
N THR A 128 -6.25 -13.51 -8.18
CA THR A 128 -5.92 -13.97 -6.83
C THR A 128 -7.02 -13.60 -5.82
N PRO A 129 -7.21 -14.38 -4.73
CA PRO A 129 -8.17 -14.04 -3.69
C PRO A 129 -7.95 -12.65 -3.06
N TYR A 130 -6.69 -12.25 -2.87
CA TYR A 130 -6.36 -10.90 -2.42
C TYR A 130 -6.78 -9.82 -3.40
N GLY A 131 -6.47 -10.00 -4.68
CA GLY A 131 -6.87 -9.09 -5.74
C GLY A 131 -8.38 -8.97 -5.86
N ALA A 132 -9.11 -10.10 -5.78
CA ALA A 132 -10.57 -10.11 -5.78
C ALA A 132 -11.16 -9.33 -4.60
N ALA A 133 -10.62 -9.50 -3.38
CA ALA A 133 -11.06 -8.75 -2.21
C ALA A 133 -10.81 -7.24 -2.35
N LYS A 134 -9.65 -6.83 -2.92
CA LYS A 134 -9.36 -5.43 -3.21
C LYS A 134 -10.29 -4.85 -4.29
N ALA A 135 -10.54 -5.58 -5.37
CA ALA A 135 -11.46 -5.15 -6.43
C ALA A 135 -12.90 -4.98 -5.92
N ALA A 136 -13.37 -5.89 -5.06
CA ALA A 136 -14.66 -5.77 -4.40
C ALA A 136 -14.74 -4.54 -3.50
N ALA A 137 -13.67 -4.26 -2.73
CA ALA A 137 -13.57 -3.03 -1.93
C ALA A 137 -13.64 -1.77 -2.80
N GLU A 138 -12.89 -1.70 -3.91
CA GLU A 138 -12.95 -0.56 -4.85
C GLU A 138 -14.37 -0.30 -5.34
N THR A 139 -15.10 -1.36 -5.71
CA THR A 139 -16.48 -1.25 -6.19
C THR A 139 -17.39 -0.67 -5.12
N GLY A 140 -17.39 -1.25 -3.91
CA GLY A 140 -18.25 -0.77 -2.83
C GLY A 140 -17.89 0.64 -2.34
N VAL A 141 -16.59 0.95 -2.25
CA VAL A 141 -16.11 2.29 -1.88
C VAL A 141 -16.60 3.36 -2.86
N ARG A 142 -16.46 3.11 -4.15
CA ARG A 142 -16.89 4.07 -5.21
C ARG A 142 -18.41 4.24 -5.27
N LEU A 143 -19.18 3.21 -4.93
CA LEU A 143 -20.64 3.29 -4.89
C LEU A 143 -21.16 4.07 -3.67
N LEU A 144 -20.53 3.88 -2.49
CA LEU A 144 -20.99 4.48 -1.24
C LEU A 144 -20.41 5.88 -0.99
N ALA A 145 -19.20 6.13 -1.44
CA ALA A 145 -18.49 7.39 -1.29
C ALA A 145 -17.87 7.81 -2.64
N PRO A 146 -18.65 8.33 -3.59
CA PRO A 146 -18.20 8.59 -4.97
C PRO A 146 -17.07 9.61 -5.07
N ASP A 147 -16.93 10.51 -4.10
CA ASP A 147 -15.85 11.52 -4.05
C ASP A 147 -14.52 10.96 -3.49
N THR A 148 -14.45 9.63 -3.29
CA THR A 148 -13.24 8.96 -2.80
C THR A 148 -12.13 8.95 -3.86
N VAL A 149 -10.89 9.12 -3.39
CA VAL A 149 -9.70 8.74 -4.15
C VAL A 149 -9.37 7.28 -3.85
N VAL A 150 -9.43 6.43 -4.87
CA VAL A 150 -8.95 5.05 -4.82
C VAL A 150 -7.53 5.02 -5.34
N VAL A 151 -6.56 4.69 -4.49
CA VAL A 151 -5.14 4.66 -4.84
C VAL A 151 -4.69 3.23 -5.08
N ARG A 152 -4.46 2.85 -6.34
CA ARG A 152 -3.79 1.59 -6.67
C ARG A 152 -2.28 1.79 -6.58
N THR A 153 -1.64 0.94 -5.79
CA THR A 153 -0.18 0.97 -5.60
C THR A 153 0.42 -0.41 -5.84
N SER A 154 1.74 -0.49 -5.89
CA SER A 154 2.48 -1.73 -6.13
C SER A 154 3.29 -2.14 -4.89
N LEU A 155 4.38 -2.88 -5.08
CA LEU A 155 5.25 -3.36 -4.00
C LEU A 155 5.85 -2.18 -3.23
N ILE A 156 5.56 -2.10 -1.94
CA ILE A 156 6.06 -1.00 -1.09
C ILE A 156 7.41 -1.40 -0.50
N ILE A 157 8.44 -0.59 -0.77
CA ILE A 157 9.81 -0.79 -0.33
C ILE A 157 10.16 0.23 0.75
N GLY A 158 10.91 -0.22 1.74
CA GLY A 158 11.28 0.59 2.90
C GLY A 158 12.41 1.58 2.66
N ASP A 159 12.59 2.43 3.65
CA ASP A 159 13.64 3.45 3.73
C ASP A 159 14.93 2.94 4.42
N GLY A 160 15.04 1.64 4.68
CA GLY A 160 16.16 1.03 5.39
C GLY A 160 16.03 1.00 6.92
N ARG A 161 15.09 1.76 7.53
CA ARG A 161 14.87 1.76 8.99
C ARG A 161 14.20 0.48 9.47
N ALA A 162 13.20 0.01 8.74
CA ALA A 162 12.58 -1.28 8.98
C ALA A 162 12.20 -1.92 7.65
N PRO A 163 12.54 -3.20 7.44
CA PRO A 163 12.28 -3.86 6.17
C PRO A 163 10.77 -4.08 5.96
N SER A 164 10.31 -3.87 4.73
CA SER A 164 8.99 -4.29 4.26
C SER A 164 8.89 -5.82 4.23
N VAL A 165 7.69 -6.35 3.98
CA VAL A 165 7.52 -7.79 3.78
C VAL A 165 8.34 -8.31 2.59
N HIS A 166 8.53 -7.48 1.57
CA HIS A 166 9.30 -7.85 0.37
C HIS A 166 10.79 -7.89 0.64
N GLU A 167 11.32 -6.92 1.40
CA GLU A 167 12.72 -6.88 1.81
C GLU A 167 13.06 -8.01 2.78
N ARG A 168 12.20 -8.28 3.78
CA ARG A 168 12.38 -9.44 4.67
C ARG A 168 12.45 -10.75 3.89
N HIS A 169 11.58 -10.93 2.89
CA HIS A 169 11.62 -12.11 2.03
C HIS A 169 12.95 -12.28 1.30
N VAL A 170 13.55 -11.19 0.81
CA VAL A 170 14.89 -11.19 0.22
C VAL A 170 15.94 -11.58 1.26
N HIS A 171 15.89 -11.00 2.45
CA HIS A 171 16.82 -11.31 3.53
C HIS A 171 16.76 -12.77 3.95
N GLU A 172 15.55 -13.31 4.14
CA GLU A 172 15.31 -14.71 4.51
C GLU A 172 15.84 -15.69 3.44
N LEU A 173 15.65 -15.37 2.14
CA LEU A 173 16.16 -16.19 1.04
C LEU A 173 17.69 -16.18 0.98
N VAL A 174 18.32 -15.00 1.12
CA VAL A 174 19.80 -14.91 1.13
C VAL A 174 20.41 -15.62 2.35
N ALA A 175 19.75 -15.53 3.51
CA ALA A 175 20.18 -16.21 4.72
C ALA A 175 20.01 -17.74 4.64
N GLY A 176 19.08 -18.23 3.79
CA GLY A 176 18.69 -19.64 3.74
C GLY A 176 17.67 -20.01 4.83
N ASP A 177 17.05 -19.02 5.47
CA ASP A 177 16.04 -19.21 6.51
C ASP A 177 14.65 -19.51 5.92
N ARG A 178 14.53 -19.47 4.59
CA ARG A 178 13.30 -19.71 3.87
C ARG A 178 13.55 -20.38 2.53
N ASP A 179 12.74 -21.39 2.23
CA ASP A 179 12.68 -22.00 0.91
C ASP A 179 11.86 -21.14 -0.06
N GLY A 180 12.23 -21.16 -1.34
CA GLY A 180 11.51 -20.47 -2.40
C GLY A 180 12.44 -19.86 -3.42
N VAL A 181 11.85 -19.13 -4.36
CA VAL A 181 12.57 -18.41 -5.43
C VAL A 181 12.00 -17.01 -5.61
N LEU A 182 12.81 -16.10 -6.15
CA LEU A 182 12.34 -14.85 -6.71
C LEU A 182 12.08 -15.02 -8.21
N PHE A 183 10.89 -14.63 -8.63
CA PHE A 183 10.43 -14.85 -10.00
C PHE A 183 11.08 -13.87 -10.98
N THR A 184 11.56 -14.43 -12.11
CA THR A 184 12.15 -13.69 -13.24
C THR A 184 11.14 -13.25 -14.29
N ASP A 185 9.88 -13.69 -14.16
CA ASP A 185 8.75 -13.42 -15.06
C ASP A 185 7.58 -12.70 -14.36
N VAL A 186 7.74 -12.32 -13.09
CA VAL A 186 6.72 -11.52 -12.36
C VAL A 186 7.20 -10.08 -12.25
N VAL A 187 6.59 -9.20 -13.05
CA VAL A 187 6.97 -7.78 -13.17
C VAL A 187 6.01 -6.89 -12.38
N ARG A 188 6.56 -5.93 -11.63
CA ARG A 188 5.82 -4.93 -10.83
C ARG A 188 6.51 -3.57 -10.90
N CYS A 189 5.82 -2.53 -10.43
CA CYS A 189 6.31 -1.15 -10.33
C CYS A 189 6.52 -0.74 -8.86
N PRO A 190 7.65 -1.13 -8.21
CA PRO A 190 7.87 -0.86 -6.80
C PRO A 190 7.84 0.64 -6.48
N VAL A 191 7.32 0.99 -5.31
CA VAL A 191 7.24 2.36 -4.82
C VAL A 191 7.94 2.48 -3.46
N HIS A 192 8.62 3.61 -3.24
CA HIS A 192 9.22 3.90 -1.94
C HIS A 192 8.15 4.30 -0.92
N VAL A 193 8.23 3.76 0.30
CA VAL A 193 7.21 4.00 1.33
C VAL A 193 7.03 5.48 1.66
N THR A 194 8.13 6.26 1.63
CA THR A 194 8.07 7.70 1.93
C THR A 194 7.42 8.51 0.81
N ASP A 195 7.62 8.12 -0.45
CA ASP A 195 7.03 8.78 -1.61
C ASP A 195 5.51 8.47 -1.66
N LEU A 196 5.14 7.21 -1.43
CA LEU A 196 3.73 6.82 -1.34
C LEU A 196 3.01 7.54 -0.21
N ALA A 197 3.60 7.59 0.99
CA ALA A 197 2.98 8.28 2.12
C ALA A 197 2.84 9.80 1.88
N ALA A 198 3.82 10.44 1.23
CA ALA A 198 3.72 11.85 0.84
C ALA A 198 2.61 12.07 -0.18
N ALA A 199 2.54 11.24 -1.23
CA ALA A 199 1.48 11.31 -2.25
C ALA A 199 0.08 11.10 -1.64
N LEU A 200 -0.07 10.18 -0.69
CA LEU A 200 -1.34 9.97 0.01
C LEU A 200 -1.78 11.19 0.82
N LEU A 201 -0.86 11.90 1.49
CA LEU A 201 -1.16 13.15 2.20
C LEU A 201 -1.54 14.28 1.24
N GLU A 202 -0.85 14.38 0.11
CA GLU A 202 -1.16 15.34 -0.94
C GLU A 202 -2.56 15.08 -1.53
N LEU A 203 -2.88 13.83 -1.88
CA LEU A 203 -4.21 13.44 -2.35
C LEU A 203 -5.29 13.66 -1.28
N ALA A 204 -4.98 13.46 -0.01
CA ALA A 204 -5.89 13.72 1.10
C ALA A 204 -6.25 15.22 1.23
N ALA A 205 -5.33 16.11 0.87
CA ALA A 205 -5.50 17.55 0.90
C ALA A 205 -6.03 18.16 -0.42
N SER A 206 -6.15 17.35 -1.48
CA SER A 206 -6.58 17.81 -2.82
C SER A 206 -8.07 17.59 -3.06
N GLU A 207 -8.59 18.16 -4.16
CA GLU A 207 -9.95 17.91 -4.68
C GLU A 207 -10.02 16.70 -5.64
N ALA A 208 -8.92 15.93 -5.77
CA ALA A 208 -8.87 14.77 -6.65
C ALA A 208 -9.92 13.71 -6.26
N VAL A 209 -10.52 13.06 -7.23
CA VAL A 209 -11.49 11.97 -7.07
C VAL A 209 -11.20 10.82 -8.02
N GLY A 210 -11.81 9.66 -7.76
CA GLY A 210 -11.71 8.49 -8.63
C GLY A 210 -10.40 7.73 -8.45
N VAL A 211 -10.02 6.95 -9.46
CA VAL A 211 -8.84 6.08 -9.40
C VAL A 211 -7.56 6.87 -9.68
N ARG A 212 -6.52 6.59 -8.91
CA ARG A 212 -5.16 7.11 -9.09
C ARG A 212 -4.16 5.96 -8.98
N HIS A 213 -3.14 5.97 -9.84
CA HIS A 213 -2.02 5.03 -9.74
C HIS A 213 -0.82 5.70 -9.08
N VAL A 214 -0.46 5.25 -7.88
CA VAL A 214 0.72 5.73 -7.14
C VAL A 214 1.73 4.60 -7.03
N ALA A 215 2.55 4.47 -8.07
CA ALA A 215 3.61 3.46 -8.19
C ALA A 215 4.88 4.10 -8.78
N GLY A 216 6.03 3.47 -8.55
CA GLY A 216 7.30 3.90 -9.12
C GLY A 216 7.32 3.76 -10.65
N PRO A 217 8.16 4.54 -11.35
CA PRO A 217 8.26 4.48 -12.82
C PRO A 217 8.98 3.23 -13.35
N ASP A 218 9.76 2.54 -12.50
CA ASP A 218 10.53 1.38 -12.93
C ASP A 218 9.69 0.10 -12.87
N ALA A 219 9.62 -0.62 -13.98
CA ALA A 219 9.11 -1.98 -14.02
C ALA A 219 10.27 -2.95 -13.77
N LEU A 220 10.16 -3.77 -12.72
CA LEU A 220 11.17 -4.73 -12.31
C LEU A 220 10.55 -6.11 -12.08
N THR A 221 11.28 -7.16 -12.47
CA THR A 221 10.96 -8.50 -12.02
C THR A 221 11.17 -8.64 -10.52
N ARG A 222 10.51 -9.62 -9.90
CA ARG A 222 10.74 -9.91 -8.46
C ARG A 222 12.20 -10.22 -8.16
N HIS A 223 12.88 -10.89 -9.08
CA HIS A 223 14.31 -11.22 -8.95
C HIS A 223 15.19 -9.97 -9.08
N GLU A 224 14.98 -9.12 -10.10
CA GLU A 224 15.73 -7.84 -10.23
C GLU A 224 15.56 -6.96 -8.98
N LEU A 225 14.33 -6.82 -8.48
CA LEU A 225 14.07 -6.10 -7.24
C LEU A 225 14.85 -6.71 -6.06
N GLY A 226 14.86 -8.03 -5.94
CA GLY A 226 15.60 -8.75 -4.91
C GLY A 226 17.11 -8.49 -4.96
N VAL A 227 17.68 -8.48 -6.17
CA VAL A 227 19.11 -8.15 -6.39
C VAL A 227 19.42 -6.72 -5.95
N LEU A 228 18.56 -5.76 -6.28
CA LEU A 228 18.75 -4.36 -5.85
C LEU A 228 18.66 -4.21 -4.31
N VAL A 229 17.68 -4.87 -3.69
CA VAL A 229 17.55 -4.88 -2.22
C VAL A 229 18.76 -5.53 -1.56
N ALA A 230 19.20 -6.69 -2.03
CA ALA A 230 20.38 -7.38 -1.48
C ALA A 230 21.63 -6.49 -1.57
N ARG A 231 21.87 -5.84 -2.71
CA ARG A 231 23.01 -4.93 -2.89
C ARG A 231 22.96 -3.73 -1.94
N ARG A 232 21.80 -3.06 -1.85
CA ARG A 232 21.62 -1.93 -0.91
C ARG A 232 21.90 -2.34 0.52
N ASP A 233 21.52 -3.58 0.90
CA ASP A 233 21.59 -4.07 2.26
C ASP A 233 22.91 -4.80 2.58
N GLY A 234 23.86 -4.80 1.63
CA GLY A 234 25.18 -5.42 1.81
C GLY A 234 25.14 -6.96 1.83
N LEU A 235 24.10 -7.55 1.25
CA LEU A 235 23.93 -8.98 1.12
C LEU A 235 24.48 -9.48 -0.22
N ASP A 236 24.89 -10.76 -0.29
CA ASP A 236 25.35 -11.37 -1.52
C ASP A 236 24.17 -11.72 -2.45
N PRO A 237 23.96 -11.00 -3.56
CA PRO A 237 22.84 -11.26 -4.46
C PRO A 237 22.97 -12.57 -5.24
N THR A 238 24.16 -13.18 -5.32
CA THR A 238 24.37 -14.48 -6.02
C THR A 238 23.72 -15.64 -5.26
N ARG A 239 23.39 -15.45 -4.00
CA ARG A 239 22.67 -16.43 -3.17
C ARG A 239 21.15 -16.39 -3.35
N LEU A 240 20.62 -15.43 -4.13
CA LEU A 240 19.18 -15.35 -4.38
C LEU A 240 18.73 -16.41 -5.40
N PRO A 241 17.88 -17.36 -5.00
CA PRO A 241 17.37 -18.37 -5.90
C PRO A 241 16.37 -17.72 -6.89
N ALA A 242 16.57 -18.00 -8.19
CA ALA A 242 15.74 -17.53 -9.28
C ALA A 242 14.85 -18.65 -9.83
N GLY A 243 13.64 -18.29 -10.29
CA GLY A 243 12.72 -19.22 -10.93
C GLY A 243 11.66 -18.48 -11.73
N ARG A 244 10.79 -19.22 -12.42
CA ARG A 244 9.66 -18.64 -13.16
C ARG A 244 8.34 -19.07 -12.51
N GLN A 245 7.43 -18.12 -12.33
CA GLN A 245 6.09 -18.44 -11.85
C GLN A 245 5.30 -19.27 -12.86
N ALA A 246 5.53 -19.03 -14.15
CA ALA A 246 4.90 -19.77 -15.24
C ALA A 246 5.18 -21.28 -15.21
N ASP A 247 6.31 -21.70 -14.63
CA ASP A 247 6.71 -23.12 -14.53
C ASP A 247 6.09 -23.82 -13.30
N GLY A 248 5.44 -23.05 -12.41
CA GLY A 248 4.84 -23.56 -11.18
C GLY A 248 3.35 -23.87 -11.33
N ALA A 249 2.82 -24.66 -10.39
CA ALA A 249 1.38 -24.97 -10.32
C ALA A 249 0.51 -23.79 -9.88
N ARG A 250 1.11 -22.78 -9.22
CA ARG A 250 0.39 -21.62 -8.67
C ARG A 250 0.25 -20.53 -9.72
N ARG A 251 -0.99 -20.24 -10.12
CA ARG A 251 -1.28 -19.12 -11.01
C ARG A 251 -1.28 -17.80 -10.25
N GLY A 252 -0.78 -16.74 -10.88
CA GLY A 252 -0.79 -15.37 -10.39
C GLY A 252 -0.48 -14.40 -11.52
N ALA A 253 -0.76 -13.14 -11.34
CA ALA A 253 -0.48 -12.10 -12.32
C ALA A 253 1.02 -12.02 -12.64
N LEU A 254 1.41 -12.16 -13.90
CA LEU A 254 2.81 -12.13 -14.32
C LEU A 254 3.30 -10.68 -14.49
N ASP A 255 2.70 -9.92 -15.40
CA ASP A 255 3.18 -8.57 -15.75
C ASP A 255 2.13 -7.50 -15.43
N VAL A 256 2.24 -6.92 -14.24
CA VAL A 256 1.38 -5.79 -13.85
C VAL A 256 2.22 -4.52 -13.73
N ARG A 257 2.22 -3.75 -14.81
CA ARG A 257 2.83 -2.42 -14.87
C ARG A 257 1.76 -1.36 -14.74
N LEU A 258 1.73 -0.67 -13.59
CA LEU A 258 0.86 0.47 -13.39
C LEU A 258 1.39 1.69 -14.13
N ASP A 259 0.61 2.23 -15.06
CA ASP A 259 0.89 3.51 -15.68
C ASP A 259 0.43 4.64 -14.74
N SER A 260 1.39 5.28 -14.10
CA SER A 260 1.16 6.39 -13.17
C SER A 260 1.35 7.77 -13.81
N ARG A 261 1.45 7.87 -15.14
CA ARG A 261 1.81 9.13 -15.81
C ARG A 261 0.81 10.25 -15.56
N VAL A 262 -0.49 9.93 -15.55
CA VAL A 262 -1.54 10.92 -15.26
C VAL A 262 -1.43 11.41 -13.83
N THR A 263 -1.47 10.50 -12.86
CA THR A 263 -1.35 10.84 -11.44
C THR A 263 -0.06 11.62 -11.13
N ARG A 264 1.09 11.26 -11.73
CA ARG A 264 2.37 11.95 -11.51
C ARG A 264 2.41 13.39 -12.04
N ARG A 265 1.56 13.75 -13.01
CA ARG A 265 1.44 15.16 -13.47
C ARG A 265 0.68 16.01 -12.48
N ASP A 266 -0.28 15.39 -11.78
CA ASP A 266 -1.16 16.07 -10.82
C ASP A 266 -0.51 16.18 -9.43
N LEU A 267 0.53 15.37 -9.13
CA LEU A 267 1.23 15.37 -7.85
C LEU A 267 2.46 16.29 -7.86
N HIS A 268 2.65 17.05 -6.79
CA HIS A 268 3.92 17.69 -6.47
C HIS A 268 4.95 16.67 -5.95
N THR A 269 4.48 15.63 -5.27
CA THR A 269 5.30 14.54 -4.75
C THR A 269 5.95 13.78 -5.91
N ARG A 270 7.30 13.76 -5.93
CA ARG A 270 8.05 12.93 -6.87
C ARG A 270 8.00 11.46 -6.46
N LEU A 271 7.55 10.60 -7.37
CA LEU A 271 7.63 9.15 -7.21
C LEU A 271 8.95 8.67 -7.83
N ARG A 272 9.93 8.33 -6.99
CA ARG A 272 11.26 7.86 -7.44
C ARG A 272 11.18 6.45 -8.02
N GLY A 273 12.08 6.14 -8.93
CA GLY A 273 12.25 4.79 -9.46
C GLY A 273 12.97 3.88 -8.46
N ALA A 274 12.68 2.58 -8.52
CA ALA A 274 13.31 1.61 -7.63
C ALA A 274 14.83 1.51 -7.85
N ARG A 275 15.28 1.69 -9.08
CA ARG A 275 16.71 1.74 -9.41
C ARG A 275 17.41 2.95 -8.80
N GLU A 276 16.69 4.06 -8.59
CA GLU A 276 17.19 5.25 -7.92
C GLU A 276 17.25 5.04 -6.41
N PHE A 277 16.12 4.80 -5.75
CA PHE A 277 16.07 4.77 -4.29
C PHE A 277 16.74 3.53 -3.65
N LEU A 278 17.00 2.46 -4.42
CA LEU A 278 17.75 1.30 -3.94
C LEU A 278 19.26 1.41 -4.18
N THR A 279 19.74 2.43 -4.92
CA THR A 279 21.16 2.75 -5.06
C THR A 279 21.63 3.88 -4.14
N GLU A 280 20.69 4.64 -3.56
CA GLU A 280 21.02 5.66 -2.56
C GLU A 280 21.62 5.00 -1.30
N PRO A 281 22.71 5.54 -0.73
CA PRO A 281 23.26 5.04 0.54
C PRO A 281 22.19 5.16 1.64
N ARG A 282 22.21 4.21 2.58
CA ARG A 282 21.38 4.31 3.79
C ARG A 282 21.76 5.57 4.57
N VAL A 283 20.79 6.43 4.86
CA VAL A 283 20.93 7.61 5.72
C VAL A 283 20.84 7.19 7.19
#